data_c43bdf155773ee2a813473d104b0c9be
#
_entry.id   c43bdf155773ee2a813473d104b0c9be
#
_cell.length_a   1.000
_cell.length_b   1.000
_cell.length_c   1.000
_cell.angle_alpha   90.00
_cell.angle_beta   90.00
_cell.angle_gamma   90.00
#
_symmetry.space_group_name_H-M   'P 1'
#
loop_
_entity.id
_entity.type
_entity.pdbx_description
1 polymer ?
#
loop_
_entity_poly.entity_id
_entity_poly.type
_entity_poly.pdbx_seq_one_letter_code
_entity_poly.pdbx_strand_id
1 'polypeptide(L)'
;FTWDFGMRTWTAGDQKIPVFGYVLTNLRAAPPIPTLTGVSVTDNRSAKITWKAPTADLRRPYAGYHVWMRMDDGDFVRVTDAPLSAEELSYTYTSLQADTTYTFAVSSVTDKGMVSALSNTKTFSTFAGADGREIEFRSNQWRYAGESDDAYRDLVSLAELTGNDGADGKQIELRVYNGFVQWKYIDDSVWNNLIALSELKGEKGDKGDTGD
;
A
#
# COMPACT_ATOMS: atom_id res chain seq x y z
N PHE A 1 50.33 19.14 -5.18
CA PHE A 1 49.02 19.68 -5.54
C PHE A 1 48.48 20.46 -4.38
N THR A 2 48.10 21.67 -4.62
CA THR A 2 47.45 22.55 -3.63
C THR A 2 46.06 22.94 -4.09
N TRP A 3 45.15 22.99 -3.15
CA TRP A 3 43.79 23.41 -3.41
C TRP A 3 43.57 24.87 -3.03
N ASP A 4 43.10 25.65 -3.95
CA ASP A 4 42.57 26.98 -3.66
C ASP A 4 41.07 26.86 -3.34
N PHE A 5 40.72 27.07 -2.08
CA PHE A 5 39.36 26.88 -1.61
C PHE A 5 38.37 27.86 -2.23
N GLY A 6 38.82 29.05 -2.65
CA GLY A 6 37.95 30.05 -3.29
C GLY A 6 37.60 29.68 -4.74
N MET A 7 38.54 29.16 -5.48
CA MET A 7 38.40 28.87 -6.91
C MET A 7 38.30 27.38 -7.22
N ARG A 8 38.44 26.50 -6.22
CA ARG A 8 38.46 25.04 -6.46
C ARG A 8 39.44 24.63 -7.54
N THR A 9 40.70 25.05 -7.39
CA THR A 9 41.78 24.72 -8.32
C THR A 9 42.82 23.86 -7.65
N TRP A 10 43.54 23.09 -8.43
CA TRP A 10 44.78 22.49 -7.98
C TRP A 10 45.92 22.93 -8.89
N THR A 11 47.11 22.98 -8.36
CA THR A 11 48.29 23.50 -9.05
C THR A 11 49.16 22.34 -9.53
N ALA A 12 49.45 22.33 -10.85
CA ALA A 12 50.40 21.45 -11.45
C ALA A 12 51.49 22.33 -12.09
N GLY A 13 52.65 22.39 -11.44
CA GLY A 13 53.67 23.37 -11.79
C GLY A 13 53.21 24.79 -11.48
N ASP A 14 53.39 25.69 -12.45
CA ASP A 14 52.95 27.09 -12.31
C ASP A 14 51.52 27.37 -12.80
N GLN A 15 50.79 26.32 -13.16
CA GLN A 15 49.42 26.47 -13.68
C GLN A 15 48.38 26.08 -12.65
N LYS A 16 47.39 26.94 -12.46
CA LYS A 16 46.17 26.67 -11.71
C LYS A 16 45.12 26.12 -12.65
N ILE A 17 44.68 24.88 -12.37
CA ILE A 17 43.68 24.19 -13.19
C ILE A 17 42.39 24.15 -12.37
N PRO A 18 41.27 24.68 -12.91
CA PRO A 18 39.99 24.59 -12.23
C PRO A 18 39.56 23.12 -12.10
N VAL A 19 39.17 22.72 -10.88
CA VAL A 19 38.75 21.34 -10.59
C VAL A 19 37.25 21.33 -10.37
N PHE A 20 36.50 21.02 -11.42
CA PHE A 20 35.05 20.89 -11.35
C PHE A 20 34.59 19.57 -10.66
N GLY A 21 35.47 18.58 -10.57
CA GLY A 21 35.14 17.27 -9.99
C GLY A 21 34.92 17.27 -8.45
N TYR A 22 35.37 18.30 -7.75
CA TYR A 22 35.22 18.34 -6.29
C TYR A 22 33.77 18.48 -5.83
N VAL A 23 32.94 19.17 -6.59
CA VAL A 23 31.50 19.31 -6.26
C VAL A 23 30.78 17.99 -6.38
N LEU A 24 31.24 17.12 -7.28
CA LEU A 24 30.63 15.80 -7.53
C LEU A 24 30.96 14.79 -6.43
N THR A 25 32.08 14.94 -5.70
CA THR A 25 32.44 14.01 -4.62
C THR A 25 31.56 14.17 -3.35
N ASN A 26 30.86 15.27 -3.22
CA ASN A 26 29.91 15.53 -2.15
C ASN A 26 28.45 15.27 -2.54
N LEU A 27 28.20 14.99 -3.81
CA LEU A 27 26.88 14.52 -4.26
C LEU A 27 26.73 13.06 -3.80
N ARG A 28 26.13 12.89 -2.64
CA ARG A 28 25.67 11.56 -2.22
C ARG A 28 24.63 11.09 -3.21
N ALA A 29 24.87 9.96 -3.85
CA ALA A 29 23.85 9.31 -4.66
C ALA A 29 22.64 9.01 -3.77
N ALA A 30 21.44 9.21 -4.30
CA ALA A 30 20.21 8.84 -3.61
C ALA A 30 20.28 7.37 -3.15
N PRO A 31 19.71 7.03 -2.00
CA PRO A 31 19.71 5.65 -1.52
C PRO A 31 18.96 4.74 -2.50
N PRO A 32 19.24 3.42 -2.48
CA PRO A 32 18.63 2.48 -3.42
C PRO A 32 17.13 2.32 -3.14
N ILE A 33 16.35 2.08 -4.20
CA ILE A 33 14.90 1.99 -4.15
C ILE A 33 14.47 0.62 -3.61
N PRO A 34 13.58 0.53 -2.59
CA PRO A 34 13.00 -0.73 -2.14
C PRO A 34 12.00 -1.27 -3.16
N THR A 35 11.55 -2.52 -2.98
CA THR A 35 10.53 -3.13 -3.83
C THR A 35 9.28 -3.43 -3.02
N LEU A 36 8.16 -2.78 -3.32
CA LEU A 36 6.87 -3.07 -2.70
C LEU A 36 6.38 -4.45 -3.15
N THR A 37 6.20 -5.38 -2.21
CA THR A 37 5.82 -6.77 -2.50
C THR A 37 4.32 -7.01 -2.38
N GLY A 38 3.66 -6.34 -1.44
CA GLY A 38 2.23 -6.55 -1.21
C GLY A 38 1.56 -5.43 -0.44
N VAL A 39 0.26 -5.35 -0.63
CA VAL A 39 -0.67 -4.65 0.24
C VAL A 39 -1.82 -5.60 0.49
N SER A 40 -2.12 -5.86 1.75
CA SER A 40 -3.24 -6.70 2.17
C SER A 40 -4.14 -5.90 3.11
N VAL A 41 -5.42 -5.84 2.79
CA VAL A 41 -6.42 -5.26 3.68
C VAL A 41 -6.60 -6.22 4.85
N THR A 42 -6.40 -5.75 6.08
CA THR A 42 -6.48 -6.57 7.29
C THR A 42 -7.85 -6.44 7.96
N ASP A 43 -8.49 -5.31 7.77
CA ASP A 43 -9.86 -5.00 8.15
C ASP A 43 -10.37 -3.82 7.30
N ASN A 44 -11.62 -3.38 7.52
CA ASN A 44 -12.25 -2.31 6.73
C ASN A 44 -11.58 -0.91 6.88
N ARG A 45 -10.65 -0.75 7.83
CA ARG A 45 -9.94 0.52 8.08
C ARG A 45 -8.43 0.39 8.02
N SER A 46 -7.91 -0.82 7.86
CA SER A 46 -6.48 -1.09 7.97
C SER A 46 -5.95 -1.90 6.79
N ALA A 47 -4.78 -1.52 6.33
CA ALA A 47 -4.03 -2.25 5.33
C ALA A 47 -2.59 -2.47 5.80
N LYS A 48 -2.09 -3.69 5.62
CA LYS A 48 -0.68 -4.03 5.83
C LYS A 48 0.08 -3.93 4.52
N ILE A 49 1.08 -3.07 4.51
CA ILE A 49 1.99 -2.82 3.40
C ILE A 49 3.27 -3.61 3.68
N THR A 50 3.78 -4.35 2.69
CA THR A 50 5.01 -5.15 2.82
C THR A 50 5.95 -4.88 1.66
N TRP A 51 7.26 -4.88 1.93
CA TRP A 51 8.29 -4.63 0.92
C TRP A 51 9.52 -5.49 1.15
N LYS A 52 10.39 -5.52 0.16
CA LYS A 52 11.75 -6.07 0.26
C LYS A 52 12.73 -4.92 0.34
N ALA A 53 13.73 -5.09 1.19
CA ALA A 53 14.89 -4.22 1.25
C ALA A 53 15.55 -4.15 -0.14
N PRO A 54 16.08 -2.98 -0.52
CA PRO A 54 16.89 -2.89 -1.71
C PRO A 54 18.19 -3.68 -1.54
N THR A 55 18.80 -4.08 -2.65
CA THR A 55 20.12 -4.71 -2.60
C THR A 55 21.13 -3.79 -1.91
N ALA A 56 21.85 -4.33 -0.94
CA ALA A 56 22.85 -3.58 -0.18
C ALA A 56 23.91 -2.97 -1.12
N ASP A 57 24.13 -1.67 -0.98
CA ASP A 57 25.16 -0.93 -1.69
C ASP A 57 25.91 -0.06 -0.68
N LEU A 58 27.14 -0.42 -0.39
CA LEU A 58 28.00 0.31 0.56
C LEU A 58 28.27 1.77 0.15
N ARG A 59 28.09 2.10 -1.13
CA ARG A 59 28.23 3.47 -1.65
C ARG A 59 26.97 4.29 -1.47
N ARG A 60 25.82 3.63 -1.26
CA ARG A 60 24.49 4.23 -1.10
C ARG A 60 23.77 3.64 0.11
N PRO A 61 24.32 3.82 1.32
CA PRO A 61 23.70 3.28 2.53
C PRO A 61 22.35 3.95 2.76
N TYR A 62 21.41 3.20 3.32
CA TYR A 62 20.15 3.71 3.84
C TYR A 62 19.99 3.31 5.31
N ALA A 63 19.18 4.06 6.05
CA ALA A 63 18.96 3.87 7.49
C ALA A 63 17.51 3.46 7.80
N GLY A 64 16.61 3.53 6.83
CA GLY A 64 15.21 3.18 7.05
C GLY A 64 14.32 3.43 5.84
N TYR A 65 13.00 3.46 6.10
CA TYR A 65 11.99 3.60 5.06
C TYR A 65 10.96 4.67 5.40
N HIS A 66 10.35 5.23 4.36
CA HIS A 66 9.09 5.96 4.43
C HIS A 66 8.04 5.26 3.59
N VAL A 67 6.82 5.20 4.12
CA VAL A 67 5.64 4.75 3.38
C VAL A 67 4.90 5.96 2.85
N TRP A 68 4.45 5.85 1.62
CA TRP A 68 3.73 6.88 0.88
C TRP A 68 2.41 6.33 0.40
N MET A 69 1.42 7.19 0.37
CA MET A 69 0.07 6.85 -0.05
C MET A 69 -0.49 8.00 -0.89
N ARG A 70 -1.30 7.67 -1.86
CA ARG A 70 -2.22 8.62 -2.48
C ARG A 70 -3.63 8.04 -2.44
N MET A 71 -4.61 8.91 -2.32
CA MET A 71 -6.03 8.59 -2.43
C MET A 71 -6.50 9.04 -3.81
N ASP A 72 -7.25 8.17 -4.48
CA ASP A 72 -7.78 8.40 -5.82
C ASP A 72 -6.69 8.90 -6.79
N ASP A 73 -6.93 10.01 -7.48
CA ASP A 73 -5.98 10.64 -8.40
C ASP A 73 -5.15 11.76 -7.76
N GLY A 74 -5.12 11.83 -6.42
CA GLY A 74 -4.35 12.83 -5.68
C GLY A 74 -2.84 12.61 -5.74
N ASP A 75 -2.10 13.47 -5.07
CA ASP A 75 -0.64 13.37 -4.93
C ASP A 75 -0.24 12.36 -3.86
N PHE A 76 0.98 11.82 -3.99
CA PHE A 76 1.56 10.99 -2.94
C PHE A 76 1.90 11.82 -1.71
N VAL A 77 1.35 11.42 -0.57
CA VAL A 77 1.67 11.97 0.74
C VAL A 77 2.40 10.93 1.59
N ARG A 78 3.33 11.37 2.38
CA ARG A 78 4.03 10.51 3.32
C ARG A 78 3.13 10.21 4.51
N VAL A 79 2.95 8.92 4.85
CA VAL A 79 2.10 8.48 5.97
C VAL A 79 2.88 8.10 7.23
N THR A 80 4.20 8.03 7.15
CA THR A 80 5.08 7.80 8.31
C THR A 80 5.67 9.13 8.79
N ASP A 81 5.42 9.52 10.05
CA ASP A 81 5.94 10.76 10.62
C ASP A 81 7.46 10.76 10.73
N ALA A 82 8.02 9.64 11.17
CA ALA A 82 9.45 9.37 11.24
C ALA A 82 9.83 8.19 10.32
N PRO A 83 11.11 8.06 9.94
CA PRO A 83 11.57 6.89 9.23
C PRO A 83 11.36 5.61 10.05
N LEU A 84 10.83 4.57 9.42
CA LEU A 84 10.85 3.21 9.95
C LEU A 84 12.29 2.68 9.93
N SER A 85 12.60 1.76 10.82
CA SER A 85 13.92 1.11 10.85
C SER A 85 14.23 0.38 9.54
N ALA A 86 15.51 0.24 9.19
CA ALA A 86 15.95 -0.51 8.02
C ALA A 86 15.60 -2.01 8.09
N GLU A 87 15.30 -2.53 9.28
CA GLU A 87 14.89 -3.92 9.50
C GLU A 87 13.37 -4.12 9.42
N GLU A 88 12.60 -3.04 9.48
CA GLU A 88 11.15 -3.08 9.33
C GLU A 88 10.79 -3.19 7.85
N LEU A 89 10.16 -4.29 7.48
CA LEU A 89 9.75 -4.60 6.10
C LEU A 89 8.23 -4.62 5.93
N SER A 90 7.52 -4.09 6.90
CA SER A 90 6.07 -3.89 6.83
C SER A 90 5.61 -2.69 7.64
N TYR A 91 4.45 -2.16 7.26
CA TYR A 91 3.77 -1.07 7.95
C TYR A 91 2.28 -1.30 7.88
N THR A 92 1.54 -0.99 8.95
CA THR A 92 0.08 -1.06 8.94
C THR A 92 -0.47 0.36 8.95
N TYR A 93 -1.20 0.70 7.91
CA TYR A 93 -1.98 1.94 7.82
C TYR A 93 -3.38 1.68 8.36
N THR A 94 -3.90 2.51 9.27
CA THR A 94 -5.13 2.24 10.05
C THR A 94 -6.24 3.28 9.84
N SER A 95 -6.13 4.12 8.82
CA SER A 95 -7.08 5.23 8.59
C SER A 95 -7.70 5.17 7.19
N LEU A 96 -7.98 3.96 6.69
CA LEU A 96 -8.68 3.78 5.42
C LEU A 96 -10.10 4.37 5.53
N GLN A 97 -10.51 5.06 4.49
CA GLN A 97 -11.88 5.57 4.29
C GLN A 97 -12.62 4.65 3.33
N ALA A 98 -13.93 4.58 3.45
CA ALA A 98 -14.76 3.83 2.51
C ALA A 98 -14.80 4.52 1.13
N ASP A 99 -15.13 3.75 0.09
CA ASP A 99 -15.29 4.21 -1.32
C ASP A 99 -14.09 5.02 -1.85
N THR A 100 -12.89 4.60 -1.48
CA THR A 100 -11.66 5.32 -1.79
C THR A 100 -10.64 4.38 -2.42
N THR A 101 -9.98 4.82 -3.47
CA THR A 101 -8.88 4.08 -4.09
C THR A 101 -7.56 4.52 -3.47
N TYR A 102 -6.82 3.57 -2.91
CA TYR A 102 -5.53 3.78 -2.30
C TYR A 102 -4.41 3.21 -3.16
N THR A 103 -3.38 4.00 -3.36
CA THR A 103 -2.13 3.54 -3.99
C THR A 103 -0.98 3.75 -3.00
N PHE A 104 -0.26 2.69 -2.68
CA PHE A 104 0.90 2.74 -1.79
C PHE A 104 2.21 2.61 -2.54
N ALA A 105 3.24 3.24 -1.99
CA ALA A 105 4.64 3.13 -2.40
C ALA A 105 5.54 3.23 -1.17
N VAL A 106 6.79 2.83 -1.31
CA VAL A 106 7.81 2.90 -0.25
C VAL A 106 9.07 3.55 -0.83
N SER A 107 9.77 4.33 -0.02
CA SER A 107 11.10 4.84 -0.33
C SER A 107 12.07 4.49 0.78
N SER A 108 13.35 4.35 0.46
CA SER A 108 14.40 4.28 1.47
C SER A 108 14.86 5.69 1.86
N VAL A 109 15.43 5.83 3.03
CA VAL A 109 15.94 7.09 3.55
C VAL A 109 17.30 6.89 4.23
N THR A 110 18.21 7.84 4.06
CA THR A 110 19.52 7.84 4.74
C THR A 110 19.40 8.41 6.15
N ASP A 111 20.47 8.24 6.94
CA ASP A 111 20.65 8.87 8.25
C ASP A 111 20.63 10.42 8.22
N LYS A 112 20.81 11.01 7.03
CA LYS A 112 20.78 12.46 6.78
C LYS A 112 19.47 12.93 6.15
N GLY A 113 18.47 12.06 6.07
CA GLY A 113 17.15 12.41 5.55
C GLY A 113 17.04 12.47 4.01
N MET A 114 18.06 12.02 3.26
CA MET A 114 17.95 11.91 1.81
C MET A 114 17.06 10.71 1.46
N VAL A 115 16.07 10.94 0.62
CA VAL A 115 15.05 9.95 0.26
C VAL A 115 15.30 9.44 -1.17
N SER A 116 15.08 8.14 -1.41
CA SER A 116 15.09 7.56 -2.76
C SER A 116 13.87 7.99 -3.58
N ALA A 117 13.87 7.69 -4.87
CA ALA A 117 12.63 7.63 -5.62
C ALA A 117 11.66 6.60 -5.00
N LEU A 118 10.37 6.74 -5.33
CA LEU A 118 9.34 5.79 -4.88
C LEU A 118 9.55 4.42 -5.53
N SER A 119 9.18 3.37 -4.82
CA SER A 119 9.12 2.00 -5.33
C SER A 119 8.07 1.84 -6.43
N ASN A 120 7.95 0.64 -6.98
CA ASN A 120 6.72 0.23 -7.66
C ASN A 120 5.52 0.40 -6.71
N THR A 121 4.33 0.58 -7.30
CA THR A 121 3.09 0.86 -6.56
C THR A 121 2.19 -0.36 -6.48
N LYS A 122 1.30 -0.36 -5.48
CA LYS A 122 0.17 -1.28 -5.36
C LYS A 122 -1.08 -0.48 -5.06
N THR A 123 -2.15 -0.79 -5.78
CA THR A 123 -3.43 -0.09 -5.68
C THR A 123 -4.54 -1.06 -5.27
N PHE A 124 -5.44 -0.60 -4.42
CA PHE A 124 -6.70 -1.27 -4.10
C PHE A 124 -7.77 -0.20 -3.80
N SER A 125 -9.03 -0.61 -3.85
CA SER A 125 -10.14 0.26 -3.48
C SER A 125 -10.88 -0.31 -2.27
N THR A 126 -11.28 0.56 -1.38
CA THR A 126 -12.21 0.24 -0.30
C THR A 126 -13.64 0.42 -0.80
N PHE A 127 -14.58 -0.15 -0.09
CA PHE A 127 -15.99 -0.17 -0.52
C PHE A 127 -16.87 0.51 0.53
N ALA A 128 -17.93 1.17 0.05
CA ALA A 128 -19.03 1.62 0.87
C ALA A 128 -20.24 0.70 0.65
N GLY A 129 -21.03 0.51 1.69
CA GLY A 129 -22.35 -0.14 1.57
C GLY A 129 -23.35 0.71 0.77
N ALA A 130 -24.54 0.16 0.53
CA ALA A 130 -25.59 0.76 -0.28
C ALA A 130 -26.00 2.20 0.12
N ASP A 131 -25.76 2.58 1.36
CA ASP A 131 -26.04 3.89 1.96
C ASP A 131 -24.78 4.68 2.29
N GLY A 132 -23.63 4.37 1.68
CA GLY A 132 -22.32 4.98 1.96
C GLY A 132 -21.65 4.47 3.22
N ARG A 133 -22.23 3.50 3.92
CA ARG A 133 -21.61 2.88 5.12
C ARG A 133 -20.56 1.84 4.71
N GLU A 134 -19.51 1.75 5.52
CA GLU A 134 -18.50 0.70 5.39
C GLU A 134 -19.13 -0.69 5.59
N ILE A 135 -18.56 -1.68 4.90
CA ILE A 135 -18.96 -3.08 5.03
C ILE A 135 -17.84 -3.86 5.74
N GLU A 136 -18.21 -4.58 6.78
CA GLU A 136 -17.34 -5.53 7.49
C GLU A 136 -17.67 -6.96 7.07
N PHE A 137 -16.61 -7.74 6.82
CA PHE A 137 -16.74 -9.16 6.48
C PHE A 137 -16.19 -10.04 7.59
N ARG A 138 -16.89 -11.13 7.86
CA ARG A 138 -16.44 -12.18 8.79
C ARG A 138 -16.82 -13.54 8.23
N SER A 139 -15.83 -14.33 7.81
CA SER A 139 -16.09 -15.60 7.14
C SER A 139 -16.97 -15.42 5.89
N ASN A 140 -18.14 -16.05 5.84
CA ASN A 140 -19.14 -15.93 4.77
C ASN A 140 -20.23 -14.88 5.05
N GLN A 141 -20.02 -14.00 6.02
CA GLN A 141 -21.00 -13.03 6.49
C GLN A 141 -20.51 -11.60 6.28
N TRP A 142 -21.45 -10.68 6.16
CA TRP A 142 -21.19 -9.26 6.08
C TRP A 142 -22.15 -8.46 6.96
N ARG A 143 -21.74 -7.29 7.38
CA ARG A 143 -22.57 -6.27 8.03
C ARG A 143 -22.09 -4.87 7.66
N TYR A 144 -22.88 -3.86 7.98
CA TYR A 144 -22.39 -2.49 7.95
C TYR A 144 -21.55 -2.19 9.20
N ALA A 145 -20.47 -1.42 9.05
CA ALA A 145 -19.63 -1.00 10.16
C ALA A 145 -20.45 -0.29 11.23
N GLY A 146 -20.22 -0.66 12.48
CA GLY A 146 -20.94 -0.10 13.64
C GLY A 146 -22.28 -0.77 13.96
N GLU A 147 -22.74 -1.73 13.17
CA GLU A 147 -23.85 -2.61 13.56
C GLU A 147 -23.39 -3.61 14.64
N SER A 148 -24.34 -4.14 15.41
CA SER A 148 -24.06 -5.15 16.42
C SER A 148 -23.63 -6.49 15.80
N ASP A 149 -22.98 -7.37 16.57
CA ASP A 149 -22.48 -8.66 16.08
C ASP A 149 -23.57 -9.62 15.60
N ASP A 150 -24.79 -9.45 16.04
CA ASP A 150 -25.97 -10.17 15.59
C ASP A 150 -26.54 -9.67 14.24
N ALA A 151 -26.05 -8.55 13.73
CA ALA A 151 -26.45 -8.00 12.44
C ALA A 151 -25.68 -8.59 11.24
N TYR A 152 -24.76 -9.53 11.45
CA TYR A 152 -24.11 -10.21 10.35
C TYR A 152 -25.11 -11.00 9.50
N ARG A 153 -25.03 -10.75 8.17
CA ARG A 153 -25.87 -11.37 7.17
C ARG A 153 -25.03 -12.33 6.34
N ASP A 154 -25.57 -13.49 6.01
CA ASP A 154 -24.86 -14.43 5.13
C ASP A 154 -24.73 -13.86 3.72
N LEU A 155 -23.52 -13.89 3.15
CA LEU A 155 -23.27 -13.59 1.74
C LEU A 155 -23.93 -14.63 0.84
N VAL A 156 -23.83 -15.88 1.26
CA VAL A 156 -24.44 -17.04 0.64
C VAL A 156 -24.78 -18.00 1.75
N SER A 157 -25.91 -18.68 1.68
CA SER A 157 -26.20 -19.69 2.70
C SER A 157 -25.12 -20.78 2.70
N LEU A 158 -24.69 -21.21 3.86
CA LEU A 158 -23.68 -22.28 3.99
C LEU A 158 -24.14 -23.55 3.25
N ALA A 159 -25.45 -23.77 3.14
CA ALA A 159 -26.06 -24.88 2.42
C ALA A 159 -25.90 -24.77 0.88
N GLU A 160 -25.79 -23.56 0.32
CA GLU A 160 -25.52 -23.36 -1.10
C GLU A 160 -24.03 -23.54 -1.45
N LEU A 161 -23.17 -23.35 -0.47
CA LEU A 161 -21.71 -23.54 -0.60
C LEU A 161 -21.28 -24.98 -0.29
N THR A 162 -22.04 -25.70 0.55
CA THR A 162 -21.86 -27.13 0.78
C THR A 162 -22.75 -27.86 -0.22
N GLY A 163 -22.18 -28.36 -1.31
CA GLY A 163 -22.94 -29.23 -2.24
C GLY A 163 -23.60 -30.39 -1.48
N ASN A 164 -24.74 -30.90 -1.99
CA ASN A 164 -25.45 -32.03 -1.39
C ASN A 164 -24.49 -33.23 -1.21
N ASP A 165 -24.37 -33.67 0.05
CA ASP A 165 -23.85 -34.96 0.48
C ASP A 165 -22.48 -35.41 -0.04
N GLY A 166 -21.45 -34.92 0.62
CA GLY A 166 -20.18 -35.66 0.72
C GLY A 166 -19.79 -35.74 2.19
N ALA A 167 -19.35 -36.89 2.64
CA ALA A 167 -18.95 -37.18 4.04
C ALA A 167 -17.81 -36.29 4.56
N ASP A 168 -17.22 -35.47 3.70
CA ASP A 168 -16.15 -34.50 4.01
C ASP A 168 -16.52 -33.15 3.38
N GLY A 169 -17.18 -32.28 4.15
CA GLY A 169 -17.45 -30.89 3.75
C GLY A 169 -16.14 -30.18 3.43
N LYS A 170 -15.88 -29.90 2.14
CA LYS A 170 -14.71 -29.12 1.75
C LYS A 170 -14.78 -27.71 2.32
N GLN A 171 -13.75 -27.30 3.01
CA GLN A 171 -13.62 -25.93 3.50
C GLN A 171 -13.45 -24.96 2.33
N ILE A 172 -14.07 -23.80 2.44
CA ILE A 172 -13.97 -22.75 1.43
C ILE A 172 -13.13 -21.59 1.97
N GLU A 173 -12.44 -20.93 1.05
CA GLU A 173 -11.78 -19.64 1.28
C GLU A 173 -12.52 -18.56 0.50
N LEU A 174 -12.66 -17.39 1.12
CA LEU A 174 -13.22 -16.18 0.49
C LEU A 174 -12.14 -15.10 0.41
N ARG A 175 -12.18 -14.31 -0.66
CA ARG A 175 -11.38 -13.09 -0.78
C ARG A 175 -12.12 -12.04 -1.57
N VAL A 176 -11.69 -10.79 -1.42
CA VAL A 176 -12.05 -9.70 -2.32
C VAL A 176 -10.88 -9.46 -3.27
N TYR A 177 -11.13 -9.57 -4.56
CA TYR A 177 -10.11 -9.34 -5.57
C TYR A 177 -10.75 -8.89 -6.89
N ASN A 178 -10.12 -7.86 -7.50
CA ASN A 178 -10.50 -7.33 -8.82
C ASN A 178 -11.99 -6.98 -8.97
N GLY A 179 -12.58 -6.36 -7.93
CA GLY A 179 -13.97 -5.93 -7.95
C GLY A 179 -15.02 -7.03 -7.70
N PHE A 180 -14.60 -8.22 -7.25
CA PHE A 180 -15.46 -9.35 -6.92
C PHE A 180 -15.17 -9.88 -5.52
N VAL A 181 -16.21 -10.36 -4.83
CA VAL A 181 -16.04 -11.39 -3.80
C VAL A 181 -15.81 -12.69 -4.53
N GLN A 182 -14.73 -13.39 -4.22
CA GLN A 182 -14.35 -14.65 -4.85
C GLN A 182 -14.25 -15.76 -3.81
N TRP A 183 -14.51 -16.97 -4.24
CA TRP A 183 -14.41 -18.17 -3.41
C TRP A 183 -13.63 -19.27 -4.10
N LYS A 184 -13.05 -20.18 -3.34
CA LYS A 184 -12.51 -21.46 -3.77
C LYS A 184 -12.60 -22.48 -2.65
N TYR A 185 -12.49 -23.75 -2.94
CA TYR A 185 -12.16 -24.73 -1.91
C TYR A 185 -10.70 -24.57 -1.49
N ILE A 186 -10.39 -24.90 -0.23
CA ILE A 186 -9.04 -24.69 0.34
C ILE A 186 -7.94 -25.35 -0.49
N ASP A 187 -8.24 -26.51 -1.10
CA ASP A 187 -7.32 -27.31 -1.91
C ASP A 187 -7.31 -26.91 -3.39
N ASP A 188 -8.18 -26.01 -3.83
CA ASP A 188 -8.24 -25.56 -5.21
C ASP A 188 -7.25 -24.43 -5.48
N SER A 189 -6.70 -24.40 -6.68
CA SER A 189 -5.86 -23.30 -7.16
C SER A 189 -6.65 -22.20 -7.87
N VAL A 190 -7.91 -22.45 -8.23
CA VAL A 190 -8.74 -21.57 -9.05
C VAL A 190 -9.77 -20.85 -8.17
N TRP A 191 -9.82 -19.52 -8.30
CA TRP A 191 -10.82 -18.70 -7.65
C TRP A 191 -12.03 -18.47 -8.57
N ASN A 192 -13.23 -18.61 -8.03
CA ASN A 192 -14.48 -18.36 -8.71
C ASN A 192 -15.07 -17.01 -8.23
N ASN A 193 -15.66 -16.26 -9.14
CA ASN A 193 -16.39 -15.05 -8.74
C ASN A 193 -17.72 -15.45 -8.08
N LEU A 194 -17.98 -14.89 -6.91
CA LEU A 194 -19.24 -15.09 -6.19
C LEU A 194 -20.22 -13.96 -6.52
N ILE A 195 -19.82 -12.71 -6.32
CA ILE A 195 -20.62 -11.54 -6.55
C ILE A 195 -19.74 -10.36 -6.92
N ALA A 196 -20.19 -9.51 -7.85
CA ALA A 196 -19.52 -8.26 -8.12
C ALA A 196 -19.79 -7.26 -6.99
N LEU A 197 -18.76 -6.56 -6.57
CA LEU A 197 -18.88 -5.55 -5.49
C LEU A 197 -19.78 -4.37 -5.90
N SER A 198 -19.90 -4.12 -7.21
CA SER A 198 -20.87 -3.16 -7.75
C SER A 198 -22.32 -3.55 -7.47
N GLU A 199 -22.61 -4.84 -7.33
CA GLU A 199 -23.97 -5.34 -7.00
C GLU A 199 -24.28 -5.19 -5.50
N LEU A 200 -23.24 -5.12 -4.66
CA LEU A 200 -23.36 -4.80 -3.23
C LEU A 200 -23.45 -3.29 -2.97
N LYS A 201 -23.14 -2.48 -3.99
CA LYS A 201 -23.21 -1.02 -3.95
C LYS A 201 -24.65 -0.59 -4.26
N GLY A 202 -25.33 0.02 -3.30
CA GLY A 202 -26.61 0.69 -3.57
C GLY A 202 -26.45 1.88 -4.51
N GLU A 203 -27.56 2.33 -5.09
CA GLU A 203 -27.60 3.55 -5.89
C GLU A 203 -27.12 4.75 -5.05
N LYS A 204 -26.37 5.63 -5.69
CA LYS A 204 -25.90 6.87 -5.05
C LYS A 204 -27.12 7.67 -4.60
N GLY A 205 -27.19 8.00 -3.31
CA GLY A 205 -28.25 8.88 -2.80
C GLY A 205 -28.33 10.19 -3.58
N ASP A 206 -29.55 10.69 -3.76
CA ASP A 206 -29.81 11.95 -4.45
C ASP A 206 -29.03 13.09 -3.78
N LYS A 207 -28.48 13.98 -4.61
CA LYS A 207 -27.81 15.19 -4.14
C LYS A 207 -28.83 16.01 -3.32
N GLY A 208 -28.53 16.24 -2.04
CA GLY A 208 -29.35 17.10 -1.19
C GLY A 208 -29.65 18.44 -1.87
N ASP A 209 -30.87 18.93 -1.70
CA ASP A 209 -31.30 20.23 -2.23
C ASP A 209 -30.35 21.32 -1.73
N THR A 210 -29.95 22.21 -2.64
CA THR A 210 -29.26 23.45 -2.30
C THR A 210 -30.22 24.27 -1.48
N GLY A 211 -29.92 24.44 -0.18
CA GLY A 211 -30.67 25.37 0.66
C GLY A 211 -30.66 26.78 0.06
N ASP A 212 -31.80 27.42 0.08
CA ASP A 212 -32.02 28.83 -0.27
C ASP A 212 -31.30 29.76 0.69
#